data_d2bff827f35ad8431da141c00736b19f
#
_entry.id   d2bff827f35ad8431da141c00736b19f
#
_cell.length_a   1.000
_cell.length_b   1.000
_cell.length_c   1.000
_cell.angle_alpha   90.00
_cell.angle_beta   90.00
_cell.angle_gamma   90.00
#
_symmetry.space_group_name_H-M   'P 1'
#
loop_
_entity.id
_entity.type
_entity.pdbx_description
1 polymer ?
#
loop_
_entity_poly.entity_id
_entity_poly.type
_entity_poly.pdbx_seq_one_letter_code
_entity_poly.pdbx_strand_id
1 'polypeptide(L)'
;MKKYLEDAGVDFQFNTEVTNVIFEINDGKKVAKAIECKVNGVEKGIVLTENDLVFVTNGSCTEGTIYGDQNHAPNGDAEVRTSGCWSLWKNIAKQDPSFGHPEKFCSDIAKTNWESATITTLDNKIIPYITNICKRDPRTGKVVTGGIVSCQDSKWLLSWTINRQG
;
A
#
# COMPACT_ATOMS: atom_id res chain seq x y z
N MET A 1 13.45 1.90 15.98
CA MET A 1 11.96 1.78 16.01
C MET A 1 11.52 0.46 16.63
N LYS A 2 11.85 -0.73 16.04
CA LYS A 2 11.40 -2.05 16.54
C LYS A 2 11.68 -2.25 18.04
N LYS A 3 12.94 -2.14 18.46
CA LYS A 3 13.33 -2.29 19.88
C LYS A 3 12.55 -1.36 20.82
N TYR A 4 12.32 -0.12 20.44
CA TYR A 4 11.54 0.84 21.24
C TYR A 4 10.09 0.36 21.46
N LEU A 5 9.48 -0.22 20.44
CA LEU A 5 8.12 -0.76 20.52
C LEU A 5 8.07 -2.05 21.35
N GLU A 6 9.06 -2.92 21.19
CA GLU A 6 9.19 -4.13 22.03
C GLU A 6 9.37 -3.78 23.51
N ASP A 7 10.22 -2.79 23.82
CA ASP A 7 10.42 -2.29 25.19
C ASP A 7 9.12 -1.68 25.77
N ALA A 8 8.21 -1.20 24.91
CA ALA A 8 6.88 -0.70 25.26
C ALA A 8 5.79 -1.79 25.32
N GLY A 9 6.15 -3.06 25.18
CA GLY A 9 5.22 -4.19 25.28
C GLY A 9 4.52 -4.59 23.98
N VAL A 10 4.98 -4.08 22.81
CA VAL A 10 4.45 -4.51 21.51
C VAL A 10 5.03 -5.86 21.13
N ASP A 11 4.15 -6.81 20.85
CA ASP A 11 4.51 -8.12 20.32
C ASP A 11 4.41 -8.14 18.78
N PHE A 12 5.48 -8.55 18.11
CA PHE A 12 5.56 -8.67 16.67
C PHE A 12 5.44 -10.14 16.24
N GLN A 13 4.36 -10.48 15.59
CA GLN A 13 4.13 -11.82 15.04
C GLN A 13 4.62 -11.88 13.59
N PHE A 14 5.88 -12.26 13.40
CA PHE A 14 6.46 -12.46 12.07
C PHE A 14 6.06 -13.81 11.46
N ASN A 15 6.25 -13.98 10.14
CA ASN A 15 5.88 -15.17 9.39
C ASN A 15 4.40 -15.56 9.61
N THR A 16 3.56 -14.55 9.80
CA THR A 16 2.14 -14.70 10.09
C THR A 16 1.35 -13.97 9.00
N GLU A 17 0.65 -14.73 8.17
CA GLU A 17 -0.28 -14.22 7.18
C GLU A 17 -1.69 -14.20 7.79
N VAL A 18 -2.27 -13.02 7.95
CA VAL A 18 -3.67 -12.88 8.34
C VAL A 18 -4.54 -13.16 7.12
N THR A 19 -5.35 -14.21 7.18
CA THR A 19 -6.19 -14.66 6.06
C THR A 19 -7.63 -14.18 6.15
N ASN A 20 -8.11 -13.90 7.36
CA ASN A 20 -9.47 -13.40 7.57
C ASN A 20 -9.60 -12.71 8.94
N VAL A 21 -10.60 -11.85 9.05
CA VAL A 21 -11.15 -11.36 10.33
C VAL A 21 -12.60 -11.72 10.35
N ILE A 22 -13.02 -12.51 11.33
CA ILE A 22 -14.40 -12.97 11.48
C ILE A 22 -15.21 -11.94 12.24
N PHE A 23 -16.35 -11.55 11.69
CA PHE A 23 -17.25 -10.57 12.28
C PHE A 23 -18.59 -11.21 12.67
N GLU A 24 -19.09 -10.79 13.81
CA GLU A 24 -20.51 -10.89 14.15
C GLU A 24 -21.19 -9.59 13.73
N ILE A 25 -22.24 -9.70 12.93
CA ILE A 25 -22.94 -8.56 12.34
C ILE A 25 -24.40 -8.59 12.80
N ASN A 26 -24.75 -7.63 13.65
CA ASN A 26 -26.09 -7.48 14.22
C ASN A 26 -26.54 -6.02 14.13
N ASP A 27 -27.69 -5.76 13.53
CA ASP A 27 -28.31 -4.43 13.40
C ASP A 27 -27.34 -3.36 12.85
N GLY A 28 -26.52 -3.74 11.87
CA GLY A 28 -25.51 -2.85 11.27
C GLY A 28 -24.24 -2.63 12.10
N LYS A 29 -24.19 -3.14 13.33
CA LYS A 29 -22.99 -3.15 14.16
C LYS A 29 -22.12 -4.33 13.79
N LYS A 30 -20.84 -4.08 13.57
CA LYS A 30 -19.85 -5.11 13.23
C LYS A 30 -18.87 -5.25 14.39
N VAL A 31 -18.75 -6.46 14.92
CA VAL A 31 -17.85 -6.78 16.02
C VAL A 31 -16.91 -7.88 15.58
N ALA A 32 -15.60 -7.60 15.57
CA ALA A 32 -14.59 -8.61 15.29
C ALA A 32 -14.58 -9.66 16.40
N LYS A 33 -14.66 -10.95 16.04
CA LYS A 33 -14.72 -12.09 16.98
C LYS A 33 -13.49 -12.97 16.94
N ALA A 34 -12.83 -13.04 15.78
CA ALA A 34 -11.61 -13.82 15.63
C ALA A 34 -10.75 -13.29 14.49
N ILE A 35 -9.47 -13.57 14.57
CA ILE A 35 -8.52 -13.40 13.48
C ILE A 35 -8.07 -14.79 13.04
N GLU A 36 -8.22 -15.11 11.77
CA GLU A 36 -7.67 -16.32 11.16
C GLU A 36 -6.33 -15.99 10.51
N CYS A 37 -5.33 -16.78 10.77
CA CYS A 37 -4.00 -16.57 10.22
C CYS A 37 -3.27 -17.89 9.96
N LYS A 38 -2.20 -17.81 9.17
CA LYS A 38 -1.23 -18.88 8.97
C LYS A 38 0.10 -18.48 9.59
N VAL A 39 0.52 -19.21 10.57
CA VAL A 39 1.82 -19.02 11.24
C VAL A 39 2.79 -20.06 10.71
N ASN A 40 3.83 -19.65 10.00
CA ASN A 40 4.74 -20.57 9.30
C ASN A 40 3.98 -21.58 8.40
N GLY A 41 2.90 -21.16 7.75
CA GLY A 41 2.05 -22.00 6.89
C GLY A 41 1.00 -22.85 7.62
N VAL A 42 0.98 -22.86 8.95
CA VAL A 42 0.00 -23.61 9.76
C VAL A 42 -1.15 -22.68 10.15
N GLU A 43 -2.39 -23.14 9.93
CA GLU A 43 -3.59 -22.38 10.29
C GLU A 43 -3.72 -22.23 11.81
N LYS A 44 -4.06 -21.01 12.22
CA LYS A 44 -4.27 -20.63 13.60
C LYS A 44 -5.39 -19.60 13.70
N GLY A 45 -6.26 -19.76 14.71
CA GLY A 45 -7.26 -18.77 15.10
C GLY A 45 -6.86 -18.02 16.36
N ILE A 46 -7.13 -16.73 16.40
CA ILE A 46 -7.01 -15.87 17.59
C ILE A 46 -8.42 -15.42 17.94
N VAL A 47 -8.93 -15.86 19.07
CA VAL A 47 -10.27 -15.46 19.57
C VAL A 47 -10.14 -14.07 20.18
N LEU A 48 -11.08 -13.19 19.85
CA LEU A 48 -11.15 -11.82 20.34
C LEU A 48 -12.23 -11.66 21.39
N THR A 49 -11.98 -10.77 22.33
CA THR A 49 -12.89 -10.38 23.40
C THR A 49 -13.49 -9.00 23.15
N GLU A 50 -14.40 -8.56 23.96
CA GLU A 50 -14.96 -7.19 23.91
C GLU A 50 -13.95 -6.07 24.22
N ASN A 51 -12.82 -6.43 24.82
CA ASN A 51 -11.75 -5.48 25.16
C ASN A 51 -10.69 -5.36 24.07
N ASP A 52 -10.80 -6.13 22.99
CA ASP A 52 -9.84 -6.12 21.90
C ASP A 52 -10.27 -5.13 20.80
N LEU A 53 -9.30 -4.40 20.27
CA LEU A 53 -9.47 -3.53 19.11
C LEU A 53 -8.65 -4.09 17.94
N VAL A 54 -9.27 -4.21 16.78
CA VAL A 54 -8.60 -4.69 15.57
C VAL A 54 -8.47 -3.57 14.55
N PHE A 55 -7.23 -3.30 14.15
CA PHE A 55 -6.93 -2.36 13.07
C PHE A 55 -6.41 -3.15 11.87
N VAL A 56 -7.08 -3.03 10.74
CA VAL A 56 -6.67 -3.65 9.48
C VAL A 56 -6.05 -2.59 8.58
N THR A 57 -4.73 -2.68 8.37
CA THR A 57 -4.01 -1.80 7.47
C THR A 57 -3.65 -2.57 6.21
N ASN A 58 -4.54 -2.52 5.24
CA ASN A 58 -4.36 -3.23 3.97
C ASN A 58 -3.52 -2.39 3.00
N GLY A 59 -2.34 -2.88 2.67
CA GLY A 59 -1.43 -2.26 1.70
C GLY A 59 -1.74 -2.62 0.24
N SER A 60 -3.01 -2.64 -0.13
CA SER A 60 -3.48 -3.21 -1.39
C SER A 60 -2.82 -2.66 -2.66
N CYS A 61 -2.51 -1.38 -2.74
CA CYS A 61 -1.86 -0.82 -3.94
C CYS A 61 -0.36 -1.19 -4.07
N THR A 62 0.26 -1.73 -3.04
CA THR A 62 1.64 -2.22 -3.07
C THR A 62 1.73 -3.74 -3.15
N GLU A 63 0.61 -4.42 -3.02
CA GLU A 63 0.55 -5.87 -3.15
C GLU A 63 0.93 -6.30 -4.55
N GLY A 64 1.90 -7.19 -4.61
CA GLY A 64 2.35 -7.69 -5.89
C GLY A 64 3.28 -6.75 -6.67
N THR A 65 3.85 -5.73 -6.05
CA THR A 65 4.85 -4.87 -6.67
C THR A 65 6.01 -5.69 -7.22
N ILE A 66 6.35 -5.44 -8.47
CA ILE A 66 7.52 -5.98 -9.14
C ILE A 66 8.53 -4.85 -9.25
N TYR A 67 9.75 -5.10 -8.82
CA TYR A 67 10.81 -4.10 -8.85
C TYR A 67 11.68 -4.23 -10.09
N GLY A 68 12.00 -3.10 -10.68
CA GLY A 68 13.07 -2.98 -11.65
C GLY A 68 14.28 -2.29 -11.04
N ASP A 69 15.35 -2.22 -11.79
CA ASP A 69 16.54 -1.44 -11.48
C ASP A 69 17.00 -0.62 -12.70
N GLN A 70 18.14 0.05 -12.57
CA GLN A 70 18.65 0.93 -13.64
C GLN A 70 18.93 0.18 -14.96
N ASN A 71 19.17 -1.11 -14.92
CA ASN A 71 19.56 -1.92 -16.08
C ASN A 71 18.47 -2.93 -16.49
N HIS A 72 17.49 -3.17 -15.64
CA HIS A 72 16.46 -4.17 -15.84
C HIS A 72 15.09 -3.56 -15.59
N ALA A 73 14.27 -3.51 -16.63
CA ALA A 73 12.87 -3.16 -16.48
C ALA A 73 12.12 -4.25 -15.68
N PRO A 74 11.13 -3.89 -14.87
CA PRO A 74 10.28 -4.88 -14.25
C PRO A 74 9.54 -5.67 -15.34
N ASN A 75 9.35 -6.97 -15.11
CA ASN A 75 8.65 -7.82 -16.06
C ASN A 75 7.20 -7.38 -16.15
N GLY A 76 6.72 -7.05 -17.37
CA GLY A 76 5.39 -6.52 -17.61
C GLY A 76 4.24 -7.51 -17.44
N ASP A 77 4.54 -8.78 -17.17
CA ASP A 77 3.54 -9.84 -16.98
C ASP A 77 2.93 -9.74 -15.57
N ALA A 78 2.17 -8.68 -15.35
CA ALA A 78 1.43 -8.54 -14.12
C ALA A 78 0.21 -9.47 -14.13
N GLU A 79 0.25 -10.53 -13.35
CA GLU A 79 -0.92 -11.37 -13.09
C GLU A 79 -1.78 -10.77 -11.98
N VAL A 80 -3.11 -10.97 -12.08
CA VAL A 80 -4.03 -10.66 -10.99
C VAL A 80 -3.66 -11.49 -9.78
N ARG A 81 -3.09 -10.85 -8.77
CA ARG A 81 -2.73 -11.55 -7.54
C ARG A 81 -3.96 -11.73 -6.66
N THR A 82 -4.13 -12.95 -6.18
CA THR A 82 -5.26 -13.34 -5.33
C THR A 82 -4.84 -13.67 -3.91
N SER A 83 -3.58 -13.42 -3.57
CA SER A 83 -2.98 -13.67 -2.26
C SER A 83 -2.82 -12.39 -1.44
N GLY A 84 -2.36 -12.53 -0.22
CA GLY A 84 -2.00 -11.43 0.66
C GLY A 84 -3.18 -10.54 1.04
N CYS A 85 -3.01 -9.23 0.96
CA CYS A 85 -4.02 -8.26 1.38
C CYS A 85 -5.29 -8.29 0.53
N TRP A 86 -5.21 -8.68 -0.74
CA TRP A 86 -6.40 -8.84 -1.59
C TRP A 86 -7.27 -10.02 -1.14
N SER A 87 -6.67 -11.16 -0.80
CA SER A 87 -7.42 -12.32 -0.29
C SER A 87 -8.05 -12.01 1.07
N LEU A 88 -7.35 -11.33 1.96
CA LEU A 88 -7.89 -10.87 3.23
C LEU A 88 -9.13 -9.98 3.02
N TRP A 89 -9.03 -8.95 2.17
CA TRP A 89 -10.18 -8.09 1.91
C TRP A 89 -11.33 -8.83 1.25
N LYS A 90 -11.06 -9.72 0.30
CA LYS A 90 -12.10 -10.58 -0.32
C LYS A 90 -12.81 -11.46 0.71
N ASN A 91 -12.07 -12.02 1.65
CA ASN A 91 -12.68 -12.86 2.71
C ASN A 91 -13.52 -12.03 3.67
N ILE A 92 -13.06 -10.86 4.08
CA ILE A 92 -13.84 -9.92 4.90
C ILE A 92 -15.11 -9.49 4.15
N ALA A 93 -14.98 -9.09 2.87
CA ALA A 93 -16.10 -8.59 2.07
C ALA A 93 -17.21 -9.64 1.80
N LYS A 94 -16.89 -10.93 1.85
CA LYS A 94 -17.90 -12.00 1.75
C LYS A 94 -18.89 -12.01 2.91
N GLN A 95 -18.52 -11.46 4.05
CA GLN A 95 -19.34 -11.50 5.27
C GLN A 95 -20.42 -10.42 5.27
N ASP A 96 -20.16 -9.26 4.65
CA ASP A 96 -21.17 -8.19 4.54
C ASP A 96 -20.79 -7.22 3.40
N PRO A 97 -21.75 -6.79 2.55
CA PRO A 97 -21.49 -5.88 1.43
C PRO A 97 -20.89 -4.52 1.83
N SER A 98 -21.11 -4.08 3.06
CA SER A 98 -20.59 -2.81 3.55
C SER A 98 -19.07 -2.79 3.78
N PHE A 99 -18.41 -3.95 3.71
CA PHE A 99 -16.95 -4.04 3.67
C PHE A 99 -16.34 -3.71 2.30
N GLY A 100 -17.19 -3.37 1.33
CA GLY A 100 -16.79 -2.91 0.02
C GLY A 100 -16.67 -4.01 -1.04
N HIS A 101 -16.08 -3.64 -2.18
CA HIS A 101 -16.03 -4.46 -3.38
C HIS A 101 -14.58 -4.57 -3.87
N PRO A 102 -13.76 -5.46 -3.29
CA PRO A 102 -12.34 -5.59 -3.65
C PRO A 102 -12.11 -5.92 -5.13
N GLU A 103 -13.05 -6.62 -5.78
CA GLU A 103 -12.97 -6.98 -7.20
C GLU A 103 -12.84 -5.75 -8.11
N LYS A 104 -13.40 -4.61 -7.71
CA LYS A 104 -13.29 -3.36 -8.49
C LYS A 104 -11.86 -2.84 -8.56
N PHE A 105 -10.99 -3.28 -7.65
CA PHE A 105 -9.61 -2.83 -7.53
C PHE A 105 -8.60 -3.87 -7.99
N CYS A 106 -8.93 -5.16 -7.97
CA CYS A 106 -7.97 -6.23 -8.22
C CYS A 106 -8.34 -7.20 -9.36
N SER A 107 -9.45 -6.98 -10.08
CA SER A 107 -9.87 -7.89 -11.15
C SER A 107 -9.38 -7.51 -12.55
N ASP A 108 -8.99 -6.25 -12.76
CA ASP A 108 -8.59 -5.73 -14.06
C ASP A 108 -7.31 -4.90 -13.93
N ILE A 109 -6.19 -5.54 -14.25
CA ILE A 109 -4.86 -4.93 -14.13
C ILE A 109 -4.75 -3.68 -15.02
N ALA A 110 -5.31 -3.72 -16.21
CA ALA A 110 -5.23 -2.58 -17.14
C ALA A 110 -5.85 -1.30 -16.58
N LYS A 111 -6.81 -1.44 -15.65
CA LYS A 111 -7.46 -0.32 -14.97
C LYS A 111 -6.85 0.06 -13.63
N THR A 112 -6.11 -0.86 -13.02
CA THR A 112 -5.59 -0.70 -11.66
C THR A 112 -4.07 -0.76 -11.58
N ASN A 113 -3.40 -0.93 -12.72
CA ASN A 113 -1.94 -0.92 -12.78
C ASN A 113 -1.40 0.45 -12.39
N TRP A 114 -0.36 0.43 -11.58
CA TRP A 114 0.33 1.62 -11.13
C TRP A 114 1.83 1.43 -11.27
N GLU A 115 2.46 2.37 -11.93
CA GLU A 115 3.89 2.36 -12.17
C GLU A 115 4.54 3.56 -11.48
N SER A 116 5.68 3.35 -10.87
CA SER A 116 6.45 4.40 -10.21
C SER A 116 7.93 4.24 -10.53
N ALA A 117 8.57 5.37 -10.81
CA ALA A 117 10.01 5.41 -11.02
C ALA A 117 10.63 6.57 -10.25
N THR A 118 11.80 6.35 -9.69
CA THR A 118 12.64 7.40 -9.12
C THR A 118 13.79 7.68 -10.06
N ILE A 119 13.93 8.94 -10.46
CA ILE A 119 15.03 9.40 -11.32
C ILE A 119 15.91 10.30 -10.48
N THR A 120 17.17 9.92 -10.30
CA THR A 120 18.18 10.73 -9.60
C THR A 120 19.11 11.38 -10.62
N THR A 121 19.22 12.69 -10.58
CA THR A 121 20.16 13.44 -11.42
C THR A 121 21.33 13.93 -10.57
N LEU A 122 22.54 13.77 -11.08
CA LEU A 122 23.77 14.27 -10.47
C LEU A 122 24.17 15.65 -10.99
N ASP A 123 23.37 16.22 -11.88
CA ASP A 123 23.63 17.43 -12.61
C ASP A 123 22.54 18.48 -12.33
N ASN A 124 22.97 19.73 -12.13
CA ASN A 124 22.07 20.84 -11.84
C ASN A 124 21.39 21.44 -13.08
N LYS A 125 21.67 20.96 -14.29
CA LYS A 125 21.09 21.50 -15.54
C LYS A 125 19.57 21.33 -15.61
N ILE A 126 18.99 20.37 -14.89
CA ILE A 126 17.55 20.17 -14.81
C ILE A 126 16.84 21.26 -13.99
N ILE A 127 17.55 21.94 -13.07
CA ILE A 127 16.95 22.88 -12.11
C ILE A 127 16.13 24.00 -12.76
N PRO A 128 16.61 24.67 -13.82
CA PRO A 128 15.83 25.73 -14.48
C PRO A 128 14.49 25.22 -15.02
N TYR A 129 14.46 24.01 -15.55
CA TYR A 129 13.22 23.38 -16.07
C TYR A 129 12.23 23.10 -14.94
N ILE A 130 12.72 22.53 -13.83
CA ILE A 130 11.94 22.30 -12.64
C ILE A 130 11.38 23.60 -12.08
N THR A 131 12.21 24.60 -11.93
CA THR A 131 11.80 25.93 -11.44
C THR A 131 10.73 26.55 -12.34
N ASN A 132 10.88 26.40 -13.67
CA ASN A 132 9.87 26.90 -14.60
C ASN A 132 8.52 26.20 -14.46
N ILE A 133 8.50 24.88 -14.25
CA ILE A 133 7.27 24.11 -14.10
C ILE A 133 6.65 24.33 -12.72
N CYS A 134 7.42 24.15 -11.66
CA CYS A 134 6.93 24.19 -10.27
C CYS A 134 6.84 25.62 -9.72
N LYS A 135 7.39 26.62 -10.41
CA LYS A 135 7.50 28.01 -9.93
C LYS A 135 8.25 28.15 -8.60
N ARG A 136 9.08 27.18 -8.27
CA ARG A 136 9.91 27.14 -7.06
C ARG A 136 11.29 26.61 -7.39
N ASP A 137 12.29 27.19 -6.75
CA ASP A 137 13.66 26.67 -6.85
C ASP A 137 13.78 25.43 -5.94
N PRO A 138 14.05 24.23 -6.48
CA PRO A 138 14.15 23.00 -5.72
C PRO A 138 15.30 22.99 -4.70
N ARG A 139 16.24 23.91 -4.80
CA ARG A 139 17.35 24.04 -3.85
C ARG A 139 16.96 24.70 -2.53
N THR A 140 15.84 25.39 -2.48
CA THR A 140 15.41 26.19 -1.33
C THR A 140 14.48 25.44 -0.37
N GLY A 141 13.92 24.30 -0.76
CA GLY A 141 13.06 23.49 0.08
C GLY A 141 13.83 22.60 1.04
N LYS A 142 13.18 22.22 2.17
CA LYS A 142 13.81 21.32 3.14
C LYS A 142 13.69 19.84 2.78
N VAL A 143 12.51 19.41 2.33
CA VAL A 143 12.23 17.99 2.02
C VAL A 143 11.54 17.83 0.68
N VAL A 144 10.39 18.46 0.49
CA VAL A 144 9.64 18.44 -0.78
C VAL A 144 9.71 19.84 -1.38
N THR A 145 10.31 19.97 -2.53
CA THR A 145 10.70 21.26 -3.08
C THR A 145 9.71 21.80 -4.10
N GLY A 146 8.90 20.97 -4.73
CA GLY A 146 8.00 21.37 -5.80
C GLY A 146 6.53 21.01 -5.61
N GLY A 147 6.18 20.33 -4.54
CA GLY A 147 4.84 19.74 -4.42
C GLY A 147 4.63 18.62 -5.44
N ILE A 148 3.40 18.20 -5.63
CA ILE A 148 3.01 17.22 -6.65
C ILE A 148 2.53 17.98 -7.88
N VAL A 149 3.08 17.65 -9.03
CA VAL A 149 2.64 18.15 -10.34
C VAL A 149 1.96 17.02 -11.09
N SER A 150 0.71 17.24 -11.50
CA SER A 150 -0.05 16.30 -12.31
C SER A 150 -0.27 16.86 -13.71
N CYS A 151 0.01 16.04 -14.72
CA CYS A 151 -0.17 16.41 -16.11
C CYS A 151 -1.61 16.09 -16.54
N GLN A 152 -2.46 17.11 -16.66
CA GLN A 152 -3.88 16.92 -17.03
C GLN A 152 -4.08 16.27 -18.40
N ASP A 153 -3.20 16.56 -19.33
CA ASP A 153 -3.28 16.02 -20.71
C ASP A 153 -2.65 14.63 -20.83
N SER A 154 -2.11 14.09 -19.77
CA SER A 154 -1.53 12.74 -19.78
C SER A 154 -2.63 11.69 -19.77
N LYS A 155 -2.63 10.82 -20.78
CA LYS A 155 -3.51 9.63 -20.81
C LYS A 155 -3.19 8.62 -19.70
N TRP A 156 -2.03 8.74 -19.06
CA TRP A 156 -1.52 7.85 -18.01
C TRP A 156 -1.70 8.40 -16.61
N LEU A 157 -2.37 9.55 -16.45
CA LEU A 157 -2.47 10.26 -15.18
C LEU A 157 -1.09 10.52 -14.54
N LEU A 158 -0.14 10.94 -15.37
CA LEU A 158 1.23 11.15 -14.92
C LEU A 158 1.29 12.22 -13.83
N SER A 159 1.83 11.85 -12.69
CA SER A 159 2.15 12.76 -11.59
C SER A 159 3.60 12.57 -11.17
N TRP A 160 4.24 13.64 -10.75
CA TRP A 160 5.62 13.60 -10.28
C TRP A 160 5.86 14.59 -9.16
N THR A 161 6.86 14.31 -8.36
CA THR A 161 7.31 15.19 -7.29
C THR A 161 8.84 15.24 -7.30
N ILE A 162 9.39 16.32 -6.76
CA ILE A 162 10.83 16.50 -6.67
C ILE A 162 11.23 16.54 -5.22
N ASN A 163 12.11 15.64 -4.86
CA ASN A 163 12.70 15.54 -3.54
C ASN A 163 14.18 15.87 -3.63
N ARG A 164 14.65 16.71 -2.73
CA ARG A 164 16.07 16.95 -2.55
C ARG A 164 16.65 15.82 -1.71
N GLN A 165 17.69 15.18 -2.22
CA GLN A 165 18.54 14.32 -1.43
C GLN A 165 19.56 15.19 -0.71
N GLY A 166 19.64 15.06 0.61
CA GLY A 166 20.57 15.80 1.45
C GLY A 166 22.01 15.25 1.36
#